data_883bbf7fcc595bebb6fc1b2504472281
#
_entry.id   883bbf7fcc595bebb6fc1b2504472281
#
_cell.length_a   1.000
_cell.length_b   1.000
_cell.length_c   1.000
_cell.angle_alpha   90.00
_cell.angle_beta   90.00
_cell.angle_gamma   90.00
#
_symmetry.space_group_name_H-M   'P 1'
#
loop_
_entity.id
_entity.type
_entity.pdbx_description
1 polymer ?
#
loop_
_entity_poly.entity_id
_entity_poly.type
_entity_poly.pdbx_seq_one_letter_code
_entity_poly.pdbx_strand_id
1 'polypeptide(L)'
;MNIALVSGLIILILLVIMLIAGVPIAVALGISSVVAILPIMDLEVAVVTGAQRIFSGISMFSLLAIPFFILAGNIMNKGGIAVRLINLAKLITGRTPGALAQTNVIANMLFGAISGSGTAAASAMGSIIGPIEKEEGYDPNFSAAANIASAPTGLLIPPSNVMITFSLVSGGTSVAALFMAGYLPGILWGLACMIVIYFFAKKHGYRSKTSFTFKQAIHTILQAIPALLLIIIVIGGIIGGVFTATEGSVVAVVYSLLLSLFGYKSIKLKEIPQILRESAEMTGIIIFLIGVSSIMSWVMAFTNIPSLVSSALLSISSNKFVILFLINIILLVVGTFMDMTPACLIFTPIFLPVCQALGMNTIHFGIMLIFNLCIGTITPPVGTTLFVGVKVGGVKIETVFKQLIVYFAAIFAVLMLVTYVPQISLALPSLMGYVK
;
A
#
# COMPACT_ATOMS: atom_id res chain seq x y z
N MET A 1 13.73 31.61 20.22
CA MET A 1 12.60 30.91 19.58
C MET A 1 13.00 29.41 19.45
N ASN A 2 12.14 28.48 19.75
CA ASN A 2 12.51 27.05 19.71
C ASN A 2 12.78 26.64 18.24
N ILE A 3 14.03 26.27 17.93
CA ILE A 3 14.48 25.92 16.57
C ILE A 3 13.59 24.79 15.97
N ALA A 4 13.19 23.81 16.79
CA ALA A 4 12.29 22.75 16.38
C ALA A 4 10.94 23.29 15.88
N LEU A 5 10.38 24.27 16.59
CA LEU A 5 9.12 24.91 16.21
C LEU A 5 9.26 25.68 14.90
N VAL A 6 10.35 26.44 14.74
CA VAL A 6 10.59 27.23 13.52
C VAL A 6 10.77 26.35 12.31
N SER A 7 11.68 25.38 12.36
CA SER A 7 11.93 24.47 11.25
C SER A 7 10.70 23.60 10.95
N GLY A 8 9.96 23.14 11.97
CA GLY A 8 8.73 22.40 11.80
C GLY A 8 7.62 23.21 11.12
N LEU A 9 7.44 24.48 11.50
CA LEU A 9 6.48 25.39 10.87
C LEU A 9 6.88 25.71 9.42
N ILE A 10 8.17 25.92 9.14
CA ILE A 10 8.65 26.13 7.77
C ILE A 10 8.30 24.93 6.89
N ILE A 11 8.62 23.71 7.34
CA ILE A 11 8.27 22.49 6.59
C ILE A 11 6.77 22.44 6.33
N LEU A 12 5.95 22.57 7.38
CA LEU A 12 4.51 22.41 7.28
C LEU A 12 3.88 23.47 6.35
N ILE A 13 4.17 24.75 6.59
CA ILE A 13 3.57 25.86 5.86
C ILE A 13 4.00 25.83 4.40
N LEU A 14 5.30 25.69 4.14
CA LEU A 14 5.84 25.74 2.78
C LEU A 14 5.38 24.50 1.97
N LEU A 15 5.38 23.33 2.59
CA LEU A 15 4.87 22.10 1.97
C LEU A 15 3.39 22.25 1.57
N VAL A 16 2.55 22.73 2.50
CA VAL A 16 1.11 22.92 2.23
C VAL A 16 0.88 23.96 1.14
N ILE A 17 1.56 25.12 1.18
CA ILE A 17 1.44 26.17 0.15
C ILE A 17 1.83 25.61 -1.22
N MET A 18 2.95 24.89 -1.31
CA MET A 18 3.43 24.35 -2.58
C MET A 18 2.50 23.25 -3.13
N LEU A 19 1.92 22.41 -2.26
CA LEU A 19 0.93 21.40 -2.66
C LEU A 19 -0.35 22.06 -3.18
N ILE A 20 -0.85 23.10 -2.52
CA ILE A 20 -2.03 23.87 -2.99
C ILE A 20 -1.72 24.54 -4.34
N ALA A 21 -0.48 25.01 -4.55
CA ALA A 21 -0.04 25.56 -5.82
C ALA A 21 0.16 24.52 -6.94
N GLY A 22 -0.08 23.22 -6.66
CA GLY A 22 0.05 22.14 -7.64
C GLY A 22 1.50 21.70 -7.90
N VAL A 23 2.45 22.06 -7.05
CA VAL A 23 3.84 21.60 -7.19
C VAL A 23 3.94 20.10 -6.88
N PRO A 24 4.69 19.32 -7.67
CA PRO A 24 4.89 17.90 -7.40
C PRO A 24 5.43 17.66 -5.99
N ILE A 25 4.90 16.65 -5.31
CA ILE A 25 5.13 16.41 -3.88
C ILE A 25 6.62 16.25 -3.52
N ALA A 26 7.39 15.59 -4.39
CA ALA A 26 8.84 15.42 -4.19
C ALA A 26 9.58 16.74 -4.23
N VAL A 27 9.20 17.67 -5.13
CA VAL A 27 9.79 19.01 -5.22
C VAL A 27 9.40 19.85 -4.02
N ALA A 28 8.11 19.84 -3.66
CA ALA A 28 7.60 20.55 -2.49
C ALA A 28 8.30 20.09 -1.21
N LEU A 29 8.46 18.78 -1.03
CA LEU A 29 9.15 18.18 0.11
C LEU A 29 10.63 18.55 0.15
N GLY A 30 11.33 18.48 -1.00
CA GLY A 30 12.75 18.84 -1.10
C GLY A 30 13.00 20.30 -0.74
N ILE A 31 12.25 21.22 -1.37
CA ILE A 31 12.40 22.66 -1.13
C ILE A 31 12.05 23.02 0.32
N SER A 32 10.92 22.56 0.84
CA SER A 32 10.52 22.85 2.23
C SER A 32 11.54 22.34 3.24
N SER A 33 12.13 21.16 2.98
CA SER A 33 13.15 20.57 3.85
C SER A 33 14.47 21.35 3.81
N VAL A 34 14.94 21.77 2.63
CA VAL A 34 16.17 22.58 2.52
C VAL A 34 15.98 23.96 3.16
N VAL A 35 14.83 24.62 2.92
CA VAL A 35 14.52 25.92 3.54
C VAL A 35 14.43 25.78 5.06
N ALA A 36 13.97 24.67 5.59
CA ALA A 36 13.90 24.42 7.03
C ALA A 36 15.29 24.22 7.69
N ILE A 37 16.37 24.08 6.91
CA ILE A 37 17.75 24.06 7.42
C ILE A 37 18.26 25.49 7.68
N LEU A 38 17.76 26.51 6.97
CA LEU A 38 18.28 27.88 7.03
C LEU A 38 18.27 28.53 8.44
N PRO A 39 17.32 28.24 9.33
CA PRO A 39 17.39 28.69 10.72
C PRO A 39 18.54 28.09 11.53
N ILE A 40 19.19 27.05 11.02
CA ILE A 40 20.22 26.25 11.71
C ILE A 40 21.60 26.53 11.13
N MET A 41 21.67 26.69 9.80
CA MET A 41 22.92 26.78 9.03
C MET A 41 22.78 27.76 7.87
N ASP A 42 23.92 28.29 7.39
CA ASP A 42 23.96 29.16 6.20
C ASP A 42 23.51 28.42 4.94
N LEU A 43 23.08 29.17 3.94
CA LEU A 43 22.51 28.63 2.69
C LEU A 43 23.47 27.67 1.97
N GLU A 44 24.76 27.97 1.91
CA GLU A 44 25.76 27.11 1.26
C GLU A 44 25.83 25.74 1.96
N VAL A 45 25.92 25.71 3.27
CA VAL A 45 25.95 24.51 4.09
C VAL A 45 24.62 23.76 3.99
N ALA A 46 23.50 24.47 3.96
CA ALA A 46 22.17 23.87 3.83
C ALA A 46 22.02 23.11 2.50
N VAL A 47 22.47 23.71 1.38
CA VAL A 47 22.41 23.08 0.04
C VAL A 47 23.32 21.87 -0.04
N VAL A 48 24.57 21.97 0.46
CA VAL A 48 25.53 20.84 0.49
C VAL A 48 24.99 19.72 1.37
N THR A 49 24.47 20.03 2.55
CA THR A 49 23.84 19.05 3.45
C THR A 49 22.66 18.37 2.77
N GLY A 50 21.78 19.14 2.10
CA GLY A 50 20.66 18.61 1.33
C GLY A 50 21.12 17.59 0.26
N ALA A 51 22.12 17.98 -0.54
CA ALA A 51 22.68 17.11 -1.58
C ALA A 51 23.28 15.81 -1.00
N GLN A 52 24.02 15.91 0.09
CA GLN A 52 24.59 14.74 0.80
C GLN A 52 23.52 13.81 1.34
N ARG A 53 22.41 14.39 1.89
CA ARG A 53 21.31 13.57 2.42
C ARG A 53 20.52 12.89 1.31
N ILE A 54 20.28 13.55 0.18
CA ILE A 54 19.71 12.90 -1.00
C ILE A 54 20.57 11.70 -1.42
N PHE A 55 21.87 11.94 -1.61
CA PHE A 55 22.80 10.90 -2.05
C PHE A 55 22.83 9.71 -1.07
N SER A 56 23.00 9.96 0.23
CA SER A 56 23.01 8.90 1.24
C SER A 56 21.66 8.16 1.32
N GLY A 57 20.54 8.87 1.14
CA GLY A 57 19.21 8.29 1.15
C GLY A 57 18.95 7.33 -0.01
N ILE A 58 19.52 7.59 -1.19
CA ILE A 58 19.35 6.73 -2.37
C ILE A 58 20.46 5.68 -2.57
N SER A 59 21.52 5.74 -1.78
CA SER A 59 22.69 4.85 -1.93
C SER A 59 22.54 3.52 -1.17
N MET A 60 21.38 3.24 -0.59
CA MET A 60 21.16 1.99 0.17
C MET A 60 20.85 0.82 -0.77
N PHE A 61 21.62 -0.28 -0.62
CA PHE A 61 21.47 -1.49 -1.46
C PHE A 61 20.05 -2.08 -1.40
N SER A 62 19.39 -2.04 -0.24
CA SER A 62 18.03 -2.54 -0.07
C SER A 62 16.97 -1.78 -0.89
N LEU A 63 17.27 -0.57 -1.37
CA LEU A 63 16.40 0.18 -2.29
C LEU A 63 16.23 -0.51 -3.64
N LEU A 64 17.19 -1.33 -4.07
CA LEU A 64 17.08 -2.08 -5.33
C LEU A 64 15.90 -3.05 -5.36
N ALA A 65 15.35 -3.44 -4.22
CA ALA A 65 14.15 -4.26 -4.17
C ALA A 65 12.94 -3.55 -4.80
N ILE A 66 12.82 -2.22 -4.65
CA ILE A 66 11.69 -1.44 -5.15
C ILE A 66 11.58 -1.48 -6.68
N PRO A 67 12.62 -1.11 -7.47
CA PRO A 67 12.54 -1.18 -8.92
C PRO A 67 12.26 -2.58 -9.46
N PHE A 68 12.84 -3.61 -8.85
CA PHE A 68 12.59 -4.98 -9.30
C PHE A 68 11.17 -5.46 -8.97
N PHE A 69 10.61 -5.14 -7.79
CA PHE A 69 9.21 -5.47 -7.52
C PHE A 69 8.23 -4.68 -8.41
N ILE A 70 8.53 -3.41 -8.73
CA ILE A 70 7.73 -2.63 -9.69
C ILE A 70 7.77 -3.29 -11.07
N LEU A 71 8.96 -3.67 -11.53
CA LEU A 71 9.13 -4.35 -12.81
C LEU A 71 8.39 -5.70 -12.83
N ALA A 72 8.54 -6.52 -11.78
CA ALA A 72 7.83 -7.77 -11.65
C ALA A 72 6.30 -7.55 -11.70
N GLY A 73 5.78 -6.57 -10.96
CA GLY A 73 4.36 -6.21 -10.97
C GLY A 73 3.86 -5.80 -12.36
N ASN A 74 4.61 -4.99 -13.10
CA ASN A 74 4.26 -4.57 -14.46
C ASN A 74 4.29 -5.74 -15.46
N ILE A 75 5.29 -6.63 -15.35
CA ILE A 75 5.35 -7.87 -16.16
C ILE A 75 4.13 -8.73 -15.86
N MET A 76 3.78 -8.93 -14.60
CA MET A 76 2.66 -9.77 -14.20
C MET A 76 1.30 -9.20 -14.62
N ASN A 77 1.16 -7.88 -14.58
CA ASN A 77 -0.06 -7.20 -15.02
C ASN A 77 -0.32 -7.43 -16.53
N LYS A 78 0.70 -7.26 -17.38
CA LYS A 78 0.61 -7.53 -18.83
C LYS A 78 0.70 -9.03 -19.15
N GLY A 79 1.26 -9.83 -18.25
CA GLY A 79 1.53 -11.26 -18.41
C GLY A 79 0.32 -12.20 -18.29
N GLY A 80 -0.90 -11.67 -18.20
CA GLY A 80 -2.13 -12.47 -18.13
C GLY A 80 -2.30 -13.22 -16.80
N ILE A 81 -1.52 -12.92 -15.78
CA ILE A 81 -1.64 -13.52 -14.44
C ILE A 81 -2.95 -13.09 -13.78
N ALA A 82 -3.36 -11.84 -13.96
CA ALA A 82 -4.60 -11.29 -13.40
C ALA A 82 -5.83 -12.13 -13.76
N VAL A 83 -6.00 -12.50 -15.03
CA VAL A 83 -7.14 -13.30 -15.50
C VAL A 83 -7.19 -14.68 -14.81
N ARG A 84 -6.03 -15.31 -14.58
CA ARG A 84 -5.95 -16.62 -13.94
C ARG A 84 -6.29 -16.56 -12.45
N LEU A 85 -5.84 -15.50 -11.78
CA LEU A 85 -6.21 -15.26 -10.39
C LEU A 85 -7.70 -14.93 -10.22
N ILE A 86 -8.30 -14.19 -11.16
CA ILE A 86 -9.75 -13.95 -11.19
C ILE A 86 -10.51 -15.27 -11.35
N ASN A 87 -10.07 -16.12 -12.26
CA ASN A 87 -10.72 -17.41 -12.47
C ASN A 87 -10.62 -18.31 -11.22
N LEU A 88 -9.48 -18.29 -10.54
CA LEU A 88 -9.31 -18.99 -9.26
C LEU A 88 -10.23 -18.39 -8.18
N ALA A 89 -10.30 -17.06 -8.07
CA ALA A 89 -11.19 -16.37 -7.14
C ALA A 89 -12.66 -16.70 -7.40
N LYS A 90 -13.09 -16.75 -8.67
CA LYS A 90 -14.45 -17.21 -9.06
C LYS A 90 -14.75 -18.64 -8.56
N LEU A 91 -13.76 -19.52 -8.60
CA LEU A 91 -13.92 -20.88 -8.12
C LEU A 91 -14.10 -20.92 -6.59
N ILE A 92 -13.35 -20.09 -5.85
CA ILE A 92 -13.42 -20.00 -4.39
C ILE A 92 -14.78 -19.43 -3.94
N THR A 93 -15.24 -18.35 -4.59
CA THR A 93 -16.50 -17.69 -4.20
C THR A 93 -17.74 -18.47 -4.58
N GLY A 94 -17.67 -19.27 -5.64
CA GLY A 94 -18.70 -20.21 -6.03
C GLY A 94 -20.08 -19.57 -6.21
N ARG A 95 -21.06 -19.99 -5.40
CA ARG A 95 -22.46 -19.56 -5.43
C ARG A 95 -22.86 -18.66 -4.26
N THR A 96 -21.90 -18.05 -3.57
CA THR A 96 -22.20 -17.15 -2.45
C THR A 96 -22.99 -15.94 -2.93
N PRO A 97 -23.85 -15.33 -2.07
CA PRO A 97 -24.47 -14.06 -2.41
C PRO A 97 -23.44 -13.02 -2.82
N GLY A 98 -23.63 -12.37 -3.98
CA GLY A 98 -22.67 -11.42 -4.53
C GLY A 98 -21.37 -12.06 -5.01
N ALA A 99 -21.41 -13.32 -5.51
CA ALA A 99 -20.22 -14.08 -5.88
C ALA A 99 -19.23 -13.33 -6.77
N LEU A 100 -19.68 -12.51 -7.72
CA LEU A 100 -18.77 -11.70 -8.57
C LEU A 100 -18.07 -10.60 -7.78
N ALA A 101 -18.78 -9.87 -6.93
CA ALA A 101 -18.17 -8.86 -6.06
C ALA A 101 -17.26 -9.51 -5.00
N GLN A 102 -17.60 -10.69 -4.48
CA GLN A 102 -16.71 -11.51 -3.64
C GLN A 102 -15.46 -11.93 -4.40
N THR A 103 -15.62 -12.33 -5.68
CA THR A 103 -14.49 -12.63 -6.58
C THR A 103 -13.58 -11.45 -6.73
N ASN A 104 -14.14 -10.24 -6.88
CA ASN A 104 -13.36 -9.00 -7.01
C ASN A 104 -12.48 -8.78 -5.78
N VAL A 105 -13.02 -8.98 -4.55
CA VAL A 105 -12.22 -8.85 -3.32
C VAL A 105 -11.05 -9.85 -3.30
N ILE A 106 -11.33 -11.14 -3.50
CA ILE A 106 -10.27 -12.17 -3.47
C ILE A 106 -9.25 -11.93 -4.59
N ALA A 107 -9.71 -11.55 -5.79
CA ALA A 107 -8.83 -11.23 -6.90
C ALA A 107 -7.95 -10.01 -6.61
N ASN A 108 -8.50 -8.95 -5.98
CA ASN A 108 -7.73 -7.81 -5.52
C ASN A 108 -6.69 -8.20 -4.46
N MET A 109 -7.03 -9.06 -3.50
CA MET A 109 -6.08 -9.58 -2.50
C MET A 109 -4.92 -10.32 -3.16
N LEU A 110 -5.22 -11.23 -4.08
CA LEU A 110 -4.21 -12.05 -4.75
C LEU A 110 -3.37 -11.23 -5.73
N PHE A 111 -4.02 -10.45 -6.58
CA PHE A 111 -3.33 -9.65 -7.60
C PHE A 111 -2.58 -8.47 -6.99
N GLY A 112 -3.21 -7.78 -6.03
CA GLY A 112 -2.59 -6.67 -5.33
C GLY A 112 -1.34 -7.10 -4.56
N ALA A 113 -1.38 -8.26 -3.91
CA ALA A 113 -0.22 -8.87 -3.26
C ALA A 113 0.95 -9.14 -4.23
N ILE A 114 0.64 -9.38 -5.51
CA ILE A 114 1.67 -9.59 -6.53
C ILE A 114 2.16 -8.27 -7.12
N SER A 115 1.23 -7.34 -7.44
CA SER A 115 1.54 -6.06 -8.09
C SER A 115 2.10 -5.00 -7.14
N GLY A 116 1.85 -5.14 -5.84
CA GLY A 116 2.21 -4.15 -4.83
C GLY A 116 1.56 -2.77 -5.04
N SER A 117 0.44 -2.69 -5.78
CA SER A 117 -0.21 -1.44 -6.17
C SER A 117 -1.73 -1.55 -6.11
N GLY A 118 -2.37 -0.75 -5.25
CA GLY A 118 -3.83 -0.68 -5.14
C GLY A 118 -4.49 -0.10 -6.41
N THR A 119 -3.86 0.87 -7.04
CA THR A 119 -4.36 1.47 -8.31
C THR A 119 -4.31 0.47 -9.46
N ALA A 120 -3.24 -0.32 -9.56
CA ALA A 120 -3.11 -1.37 -10.56
C ALA A 120 -4.15 -2.48 -10.32
N ALA A 121 -4.38 -2.87 -9.07
CA ALA A 121 -5.39 -3.85 -8.70
C ALA A 121 -6.80 -3.35 -9.05
N ALA A 122 -7.18 -2.13 -8.64
CA ALA A 122 -8.47 -1.53 -8.97
C ALA A 122 -8.69 -1.45 -10.49
N SER A 123 -7.67 -1.07 -11.26
CA SER A 123 -7.74 -0.99 -12.72
C SER A 123 -7.92 -2.36 -13.35
N ALA A 124 -7.09 -3.34 -12.99
CA ALA A 124 -7.14 -4.67 -13.58
C ALA A 124 -8.44 -5.41 -13.26
N MET A 125 -8.81 -5.44 -11.97
CA MET A 125 -10.02 -6.15 -11.55
C MET A 125 -11.30 -5.45 -12.03
N GLY A 126 -11.35 -4.12 -11.93
CA GLY A 126 -12.51 -3.35 -12.39
C GLY A 126 -12.74 -3.47 -13.90
N SER A 127 -11.69 -3.49 -14.72
CA SER A 127 -11.82 -3.62 -16.17
C SER A 127 -12.27 -5.03 -16.62
N ILE A 128 -11.96 -6.07 -15.85
CA ILE A 128 -12.29 -7.47 -16.21
C ILE A 128 -13.62 -7.89 -15.58
N ILE A 129 -13.82 -7.60 -14.30
CA ILE A 129 -14.99 -8.08 -13.54
C ILE A 129 -16.18 -7.14 -13.70
N GLY A 130 -15.95 -5.82 -13.75
CA GLY A 130 -17.01 -4.82 -13.84
C GLY A 130 -17.99 -5.01 -14.99
N PRO A 131 -17.56 -5.25 -16.24
CA PRO A 131 -18.46 -5.58 -17.35
C PRO A 131 -19.31 -6.82 -17.08
N ILE A 132 -18.73 -7.87 -16.49
CA ILE A 132 -19.44 -9.11 -16.17
C ILE A 132 -20.49 -8.88 -15.08
N GLU A 133 -20.17 -8.10 -14.05
CA GLU A 133 -21.12 -7.72 -12.99
C GLU A 133 -22.30 -6.93 -13.58
N LYS A 134 -22.03 -6.01 -14.50
CA LYS A 134 -23.06 -5.23 -15.20
C LYS A 134 -23.98 -6.13 -16.04
N GLU A 135 -23.42 -7.10 -16.76
CA GLU A 135 -24.22 -8.08 -17.55
C GLU A 135 -25.09 -8.97 -16.64
N GLU A 136 -24.61 -9.30 -15.44
CA GLU A 136 -25.39 -10.05 -14.44
C GLU A 136 -26.37 -9.18 -13.62
N GLY A 137 -26.47 -7.87 -13.93
CA GLY A 137 -27.45 -6.95 -13.35
C GLY A 137 -27.05 -6.34 -12.01
N TYR A 138 -25.76 -6.32 -11.67
CA TYR A 138 -25.26 -5.61 -10.48
C TYR A 138 -25.34 -4.09 -10.69
N ASP A 139 -25.63 -3.36 -9.61
CA ASP A 139 -25.51 -1.91 -9.61
C ASP A 139 -24.06 -1.49 -9.87
N PRO A 140 -23.77 -0.68 -10.91
CA PRO A 140 -22.42 -0.23 -11.22
C PRO A 140 -21.73 0.52 -10.08
N ASN A 141 -22.48 1.28 -9.27
CA ASN A 141 -21.89 1.98 -8.12
C ASN A 141 -21.47 1.00 -7.01
N PHE A 142 -22.28 -0.04 -6.78
CA PHE A 142 -21.93 -1.09 -5.83
C PHE A 142 -20.69 -1.87 -6.30
N SER A 143 -20.64 -2.28 -7.57
CA SER A 143 -19.49 -2.97 -8.17
C SER A 143 -18.21 -2.14 -8.08
N ALA A 144 -18.30 -0.86 -8.44
CA ALA A 144 -17.17 0.06 -8.32
C ALA A 144 -16.74 0.26 -6.86
N ALA A 145 -17.68 0.40 -5.92
CA ALA A 145 -17.37 0.54 -4.50
C ALA A 145 -16.68 -0.70 -3.93
N ALA A 146 -17.15 -1.90 -4.27
CA ALA A 146 -16.53 -3.16 -3.86
C ALA A 146 -15.09 -3.29 -4.38
N ASN A 147 -14.86 -2.93 -5.65
CA ASN A 147 -13.54 -2.93 -6.26
C ASN A 147 -12.60 -1.90 -5.59
N ILE A 148 -13.05 -0.66 -5.42
CA ILE A 148 -12.28 0.41 -4.79
C ILE A 148 -11.92 0.05 -3.35
N ALA A 149 -12.89 -0.39 -2.56
CA ALA A 149 -12.70 -0.72 -1.14
C ALA A 149 -11.75 -1.89 -0.93
N SER A 150 -11.72 -2.88 -1.83
CA SER A 150 -10.89 -4.07 -1.69
C SER A 150 -9.49 -3.95 -2.31
N ALA A 151 -9.29 -3.06 -3.28
CA ALA A 151 -8.01 -2.95 -4.00
C ALA A 151 -6.79 -2.67 -3.09
N PRO A 152 -6.87 -1.85 -2.02
CA PRO A 152 -5.71 -1.63 -1.15
C PRO A 152 -5.30 -2.84 -0.30
N THR A 153 -6.09 -3.91 -0.21
CA THR A 153 -5.70 -5.13 0.51
C THR A 153 -4.36 -5.69 0.04
N GLY A 154 -4.08 -5.59 -1.26
CA GLY A 154 -2.82 -6.02 -1.84
C GLY A 154 -1.60 -5.19 -1.46
N LEU A 155 -1.79 -4.03 -0.85
CA LEU A 155 -0.70 -3.22 -0.30
C LEU A 155 -0.32 -3.67 1.11
N LEU A 156 -1.24 -4.34 1.81
CA LEU A 156 -1.03 -4.95 3.13
C LEU A 156 -0.56 -6.41 3.02
N ILE A 157 -1.03 -7.14 2.01
CA ILE A 157 -0.61 -8.53 1.77
C ILE A 157 0.69 -8.49 0.95
N PRO A 158 1.79 -9.09 1.45
CA PRO A 158 3.09 -9.01 0.78
C PRO A 158 3.17 -9.78 -0.56
N PRO A 159 4.11 -9.38 -1.44
CA PRO A 159 5.10 -8.32 -1.26
C PRO A 159 4.52 -6.91 -1.43
N SER A 160 4.98 -5.97 -0.62
CA SER A 160 4.49 -4.59 -0.60
C SER A 160 5.64 -3.59 -0.67
N ASN A 161 5.62 -2.73 -1.69
CA ASN A 161 6.63 -1.68 -1.87
C ASN A 161 6.65 -0.67 -0.70
N VAL A 162 5.49 -0.39 -0.12
CA VAL A 162 5.37 0.51 1.02
C VAL A 162 5.98 -0.09 2.30
N MET A 163 5.88 -1.41 2.50
CA MET A 163 6.55 -2.07 3.62
C MET A 163 8.08 -2.01 3.48
N ILE A 164 8.60 -2.11 2.26
CA ILE A 164 10.03 -1.92 1.99
C ILE A 164 10.43 -0.47 2.27
N THR A 165 9.64 0.49 1.81
CA THR A 165 9.86 1.92 2.09
C THR A 165 9.84 2.19 3.60
N PHE A 166 8.87 1.64 4.33
CA PHE A 166 8.81 1.75 5.78
C PHE A 166 10.03 1.14 6.47
N SER A 167 10.47 -0.04 6.03
CA SER A 167 11.70 -0.68 6.54
C SER A 167 12.89 0.27 6.50
N LEU A 168 13.06 1.01 5.39
CA LEU A 168 14.15 1.94 5.19
C LEU A 168 14.06 3.16 6.12
N VAL A 169 12.89 3.81 6.16
CA VAL A 169 12.71 5.06 6.92
C VAL A 169 12.60 4.82 8.43
N SER A 170 12.23 3.63 8.86
CA SER A 170 12.16 3.21 10.26
C SER A 170 13.50 2.79 10.88
N GLY A 171 14.60 2.93 10.15
CA GLY A 171 15.94 2.56 10.62
C GLY A 171 16.31 1.09 10.42
N GLY A 172 15.73 0.42 9.41
CA GLY A 172 16.11 -0.94 9.04
C GLY A 172 15.25 -2.04 9.67
N THR A 173 13.97 -1.75 9.94
CA THR A 173 13.02 -2.78 10.38
C THR A 173 12.98 -3.93 9.38
N SER A 174 13.02 -5.18 9.85
CA SER A 174 13.06 -6.37 8.98
C SER A 174 11.89 -6.40 7.99
N VAL A 175 12.20 -6.45 6.70
CA VAL A 175 11.20 -6.57 5.62
C VAL A 175 10.43 -7.89 5.74
N ALA A 176 11.11 -8.99 6.08
CA ALA A 176 10.46 -10.28 6.29
C ALA A 176 9.44 -10.22 7.44
N ALA A 177 9.81 -9.56 8.55
CA ALA A 177 8.90 -9.36 9.68
C ALA A 177 7.68 -8.50 9.32
N LEU A 178 7.87 -7.42 8.54
CA LEU A 178 6.78 -6.58 8.05
C LEU A 178 5.86 -7.35 7.11
N PHE A 179 6.43 -8.16 6.22
CA PHE A 179 5.66 -9.02 5.33
C PHE A 179 4.78 -9.99 6.12
N MET A 180 5.34 -10.67 7.11
CA MET A 180 4.55 -11.56 7.99
C MET A 180 3.46 -10.79 8.74
N ALA A 181 3.77 -9.60 9.23
CA ALA A 181 2.84 -8.77 9.99
C ALA A 181 1.64 -8.27 9.15
N GLY A 182 1.81 -8.12 7.84
CA GLY A 182 0.76 -7.61 6.95
C GLY A 182 -0.33 -8.62 6.58
N TYR A 183 -0.06 -9.94 6.68
CA TYR A 183 -1.01 -10.96 6.25
C TYR A 183 -2.36 -10.91 6.97
N LEU A 184 -2.35 -10.98 8.30
CA LEU A 184 -3.58 -10.97 9.08
C LEU A 184 -4.38 -9.68 8.91
N PRO A 185 -3.79 -8.48 9.02
CA PRO A 185 -4.48 -7.22 8.74
C PRO A 185 -5.08 -7.15 7.32
N GLY A 186 -4.33 -7.58 6.30
CA GLY A 186 -4.82 -7.60 4.91
C GLY A 186 -5.97 -8.57 4.70
N ILE A 187 -5.90 -9.76 5.29
CA ILE A 187 -7.00 -10.75 5.25
C ILE A 187 -8.23 -10.21 5.99
N LEU A 188 -8.07 -9.61 7.17
CA LEU A 188 -9.18 -9.02 7.93
C LEU A 188 -9.85 -7.89 7.15
N TRP A 189 -9.08 -7.04 6.45
CA TRP A 189 -9.64 -6.03 5.55
C TRP A 189 -10.49 -6.68 4.44
N GLY A 190 -9.94 -7.69 3.74
CA GLY A 190 -10.67 -8.40 2.70
C GLY A 190 -11.96 -9.03 3.23
N LEU A 191 -11.90 -9.69 4.40
CA LEU A 191 -13.06 -10.28 5.06
C LEU A 191 -14.11 -9.22 5.42
N ALA A 192 -13.70 -8.06 5.91
CA ALA A 192 -14.62 -6.95 6.21
C ALA A 192 -15.36 -6.50 4.94
N CYS A 193 -14.65 -6.35 3.81
CA CYS A 193 -15.29 -6.06 2.52
C CYS A 193 -16.25 -7.18 2.09
N MET A 194 -15.86 -8.44 2.25
CA MET A 194 -16.70 -9.59 1.90
C MET A 194 -17.98 -9.65 2.74
N ILE A 195 -17.92 -9.32 4.03
CA ILE A 195 -19.08 -9.24 4.92
C ILE A 195 -20.06 -8.16 4.42
N VAL A 196 -19.57 -6.97 4.09
CA VAL A 196 -20.40 -5.88 3.54
C VAL A 196 -21.09 -6.34 2.25
N ILE A 197 -20.33 -6.94 1.33
CA ILE A 197 -20.84 -7.48 0.07
C ILE A 197 -21.94 -8.52 0.32
N TYR A 198 -21.72 -9.46 1.22
CA TYR A 198 -22.66 -10.52 1.54
C TYR A 198 -24.04 -9.97 1.96
N PHE A 199 -24.06 -9.02 2.89
CA PHE A 199 -25.31 -8.44 3.37
C PHE A 199 -26.00 -7.60 2.29
N PHE A 200 -25.26 -6.81 1.53
CA PHE A 200 -25.79 -6.01 0.44
C PHE A 200 -26.36 -6.90 -0.66
N ALA A 201 -25.62 -7.89 -1.11
CA ALA A 201 -26.02 -8.82 -2.17
C ALA A 201 -27.24 -9.67 -1.79
N LYS A 202 -27.31 -10.09 -0.51
CA LYS A 202 -28.48 -10.81 0.01
C LYS A 202 -29.74 -9.95 -0.04
N LYS A 203 -29.62 -8.65 0.29
CA LYS A 203 -30.73 -7.69 0.27
C LYS A 203 -31.25 -7.43 -1.15
N HIS A 204 -30.33 -7.36 -2.14
CA HIS A 204 -30.67 -7.03 -3.54
C HIS A 204 -30.85 -8.27 -4.43
N GLY A 205 -30.70 -9.47 -3.88
CA GLY A 205 -30.92 -10.71 -4.62
C GLY A 205 -29.82 -11.07 -5.63
N TYR A 206 -28.61 -10.51 -5.50
CA TYR A 206 -27.50 -10.81 -6.40
C TYR A 206 -27.00 -12.24 -6.18
N ARG A 207 -27.32 -13.12 -7.12
CA ARG A 207 -26.92 -14.52 -7.11
C ARG A 207 -26.19 -14.84 -8.41
N SER A 208 -25.00 -15.41 -8.33
CA SER A 208 -24.31 -15.87 -9.50
C SER A 208 -24.96 -17.15 -10.06
N LYS A 209 -25.08 -17.20 -11.38
CA LYS A 209 -25.51 -18.37 -12.13
C LYS A 209 -24.32 -19.31 -12.51
N THR A 210 -23.12 -18.93 -12.11
CA THR A 210 -21.90 -19.65 -12.51
C THR A 210 -21.83 -21.03 -11.83
N SER A 211 -21.75 -22.07 -12.61
CA SER A 211 -21.49 -23.43 -12.14
C SER A 211 -20.23 -23.95 -12.81
N PHE A 212 -19.31 -24.49 -12.01
CA PHE A 212 -18.10 -25.13 -12.53
C PHE A 212 -18.28 -26.66 -12.52
N THR A 213 -17.95 -27.30 -13.62
CA THR A 213 -17.75 -28.75 -13.62
C THR A 213 -16.42 -29.08 -12.94
N PHE A 214 -16.32 -30.28 -12.35
CA PHE A 214 -15.09 -30.73 -11.69
C PHE A 214 -13.85 -30.62 -12.60
N LYS A 215 -14.00 -30.95 -13.89
CA LYS A 215 -12.93 -30.82 -14.89
C LYS A 215 -12.49 -29.35 -15.09
N GLN A 216 -13.45 -28.41 -15.13
CA GLN A 216 -13.17 -27.01 -15.25
C GLN A 216 -12.48 -26.46 -13.98
N ALA A 217 -12.90 -26.93 -12.79
CA ALA A 217 -12.28 -26.54 -11.53
C ALA A 217 -10.79 -26.96 -11.47
N ILE A 218 -10.49 -28.21 -11.79
CA ILE A 218 -9.10 -28.72 -11.84
C ILE A 218 -8.29 -27.91 -12.86
N HIS A 219 -8.82 -27.68 -14.06
CA HIS A 219 -8.11 -26.91 -15.08
C HIS A 219 -7.79 -25.49 -14.64
N THR A 220 -8.75 -24.80 -14.00
CA THR A 220 -8.57 -23.47 -13.44
C THR A 220 -7.48 -23.44 -12.36
N ILE A 221 -7.50 -24.41 -11.45
CA ILE A 221 -6.47 -24.54 -10.40
C ILE A 221 -5.10 -24.74 -11.04
N LEU A 222 -4.96 -25.69 -11.96
CA LEU A 222 -3.69 -25.99 -12.64
C LEU A 222 -3.13 -24.76 -13.38
N GLN A 223 -4.00 -23.95 -14.00
CA GLN A 223 -3.57 -22.69 -14.64
C GLN A 223 -3.14 -21.60 -13.65
N ALA A 224 -3.68 -21.60 -12.44
CA ALA A 224 -3.33 -20.62 -11.41
C ALA A 224 -2.08 -21.03 -10.61
N ILE A 225 -1.76 -22.33 -10.51
CA ILE A 225 -0.60 -22.83 -9.74
C ILE A 225 0.69 -22.08 -10.07
N PRO A 226 1.10 -21.86 -11.34
CA PRO A 226 2.37 -21.17 -11.61
C PRO A 226 2.38 -19.73 -11.08
N ALA A 227 1.24 -19.02 -11.12
CA ALA A 227 1.13 -17.68 -10.55
C ALA A 227 1.21 -17.71 -9.02
N LEU A 228 0.60 -18.70 -8.36
CA LEU A 228 0.68 -18.84 -6.90
C LEU A 228 2.07 -19.30 -6.44
N LEU A 229 2.74 -20.15 -7.21
CA LEU A 229 4.12 -20.57 -6.93
C LEU A 229 5.09 -19.40 -6.90
N LEU A 230 4.90 -18.37 -7.73
CA LEU A 230 5.68 -17.16 -7.66
C LEU A 230 5.63 -16.52 -6.26
N ILE A 231 4.42 -16.37 -5.70
CA ILE A 231 4.23 -15.82 -4.36
C ILE A 231 4.94 -16.69 -3.32
N ILE A 232 4.73 -18.01 -3.40
CA ILE A 232 5.31 -18.97 -2.45
C ILE A 232 6.84 -18.95 -2.52
N ILE A 233 7.42 -18.93 -3.71
CA ILE A 233 8.88 -18.92 -3.89
C ILE A 233 9.48 -17.63 -3.36
N VAL A 234 8.93 -16.49 -3.76
CA VAL A 234 9.48 -15.18 -3.37
C VAL A 234 9.29 -14.92 -1.88
N ILE A 235 8.06 -15.02 -1.40
CA ILE A 235 7.76 -14.72 0.01
C ILE A 235 8.30 -15.81 0.92
N GLY A 236 8.10 -17.07 0.57
CA GLY A 236 8.66 -18.20 1.33
C GLY A 236 10.18 -18.15 1.41
N GLY A 237 10.85 -17.77 0.32
CA GLY A 237 12.32 -17.60 0.30
C GLY A 237 12.80 -16.43 1.16
N ILE A 238 12.08 -15.29 1.16
CA ILE A 238 12.40 -14.14 2.01
C ILE A 238 12.17 -14.47 3.49
N ILE A 239 11.03 -15.06 3.82
CA ILE A 239 10.69 -15.44 5.20
C ILE A 239 11.61 -16.55 5.70
N GLY A 240 11.91 -17.53 4.86
CA GLY A 240 12.84 -18.61 5.19
C GLY A 240 14.33 -18.19 5.27
N GLY A 241 14.62 -16.90 4.99
CA GLY A 241 16.00 -16.39 5.02
C GLY A 241 16.88 -16.88 3.86
N VAL A 242 16.30 -17.52 2.84
CA VAL A 242 17.01 -17.98 1.63
C VAL A 242 17.34 -16.79 0.73
N PHE A 243 16.45 -15.81 0.70
CA PHE A 243 16.61 -14.59 -0.08
C PHE A 243 16.49 -13.34 0.79
N THR A 244 17.30 -12.32 0.50
CA THR A 244 17.01 -10.95 0.91
C THR A 244 15.82 -10.42 0.10
N ALA A 245 15.22 -9.29 0.52
CA ALA A 245 14.13 -8.67 -0.25
C ALA A 245 14.58 -8.29 -1.68
N THR A 246 15.85 -7.87 -1.86
CA THR A 246 16.43 -7.54 -3.16
C THR A 246 16.54 -8.78 -4.04
N GLU A 247 17.13 -9.87 -3.54
CA GLU A 247 17.27 -11.12 -4.29
C GLU A 247 15.89 -11.72 -4.62
N GLY A 248 14.96 -11.73 -3.67
CA GLY A 248 13.57 -12.18 -3.91
C GLY A 248 12.87 -11.37 -4.99
N SER A 249 13.13 -10.05 -5.08
CA SER A 249 12.58 -9.20 -6.12
C SER A 249 13.14 -9.53 -7.51
N VAL A 250 14.42 -9.86 -7.62
CA VAL A 250 15.05 -10.34 -8.88
C VAL A 250 14.45 -11.67 -9.30
N VAL A 251 14.29 -12.61 -8.35
CA VAL A 251 13.60 -13.90 -8.60
C VAL A 251 12.18 -13.66 -9.12
N ALA A 252 11.45 -12.70 -8.54
CA ALA A 252 10.12 -12.33 -9.00
C ALA A 252 10.12 -11.84 -10.47
N VAL A 253 11.08 -11.00 -10.86
CA VAL A 253 11.23 -10.51 -12.24
C VAL A 253 11.50 -11.68 -13.20
N VAL A 254 12.52 -12.48 -12.90
CA VAL A 254 12.93 -13.58 -13.78
C VAL A 254 11.79 -14.60 -13.93
N TYR A 255 11.19 -15.01 -12.84
CA TYR A 255 10.09 -15.98 -12.87
C TYR A 255 8.87 -15.44 -13.62
N SER A 256 8.45 -14.20 -13.33
CA SER A 256 7.29 -13.59 -14.01
C SER A 256 7.54 -13.39 -15.50
N LEU A 257 8.76 -13.04 -15.90
CA LEU A 257 9.15 -12.88 -17.29
C LEU A 257 9.10 -14.23 -18.04
N LEU A 258 9.72 -15.27 -17.47
CA LEU A 258 9.71 -16.60 -18.05
C LEU A 258 8.27 -17.16 -18.15
N LEU A 259 7.48 -16.98 -17.11
CA LEU A 259 6.08 -17.42 -17.10
C LEU A 259 5.25 -16.70 -18.16
N SER A 260 5.42 -15.38 -18.31
CA SER A 260 4.66 -14.57 -19.25
C SER A 260 5.06 -14.77 -20.71
N LEU A 261 6.36 -15.02 -20.98
CA LEU A 261 6.88 -15.23 -22.35
C LEU A 261 6.65 -16.68 -22.82
N PHE A 262 6.99 -17.67 -21.99
CA PHE A 262 7.03 -19.07 -22.40
C PHE A 262 5.84 -19.89 -21.89
N GLY A 263 5.44 -19.69 -20.64
CA GLY A 263 4.33 -20.42 -20.02
C GLY A 263 2.97 -19.95 -20.53
N TYR A 264 2.68 -18.67 -20.34
CA TYR A 264 1.38 -18.10 -20.71
C TYR A 264 1.37 -17.47 -22.12
N LYS A 265 2.51 -17.18 -22.67
CA LYS A 265 2.68 -16.55 -24.00
C LYS A 265 1.85 -15.27 -24.18
N SER A 266 1.71 -14.51 -23.09
CA SER A 266 0.85 -13.34 -22.99
C SER A 266 1.58 -12.06 -23.36
N ILE A 267 2.92 -12.02 -23.24
CA ILE A 267 3.77 -10.87 -23.59
C ILE A 267 4.59 -11.22 -24.82
N LYS A 268 4.68 -10.29 -25.77
CA LYS A 268 5.58 -10.37 -26.91
C LYS A 268 6.89 -9.64 -26.60
N LEU A 269 8.02 -10.10 -27.14
CA LEU A 269 9.33 -9.45 -26.95
C LEU A 269 9.33 -7.97 -27.28
N LYS A 270 8.52 -7.55 -28.24
CA LYS A 270 8.36 -6.13 -28.65
C LYS A 270 7.71 -5.24 -27.56
N GLU A 271 7.03 -5.82 -26.57
CA GLU A 271 6.37 -5.08 -25.49
C GLU A 271 7.30 -4.87 -24.27
N ILE A 272 8.40 -5.62 -24.19
CA ILE A 272 9.37 -5.53 -23.07
C ILE A 272 9.94 -4.11 -22.92
N PRO A 273 10.38 -3.40 -23.98
CA PRO A 273 10.91 -2.05 -23.86
C PRO A 273 9.91 -1.08 -23.21
N GLN A 274 8.61 -1.21 -23.53
CA GLN A 274 7.57 -0.39 -22.94
C GLN A 274 7.38 -0.72 -21.45
N ILE A 275 7.40 -2.01 -21.07
CA ILE A 275 7.30 -2.44 -19.67
C ILE A 275 8.49 -1.89 -18.85
N LEU A 276 9.69 -1.97 -19.41
CA LEU A 276 10.90 -1.41 -18.79
C LEU A 276 10.80 0.10 -18.61
N ARG A 277 10.33 0.82 -19.63
CA ARG A 277 10.14 2.28 -19.58
C ARG A 277 9.14 2.66 -18.49
N GLU A 278 7.95 2.05 -18.46
CA GLU A 278 6.92 2.30 -17.45
C GLU A 278 7.45 2.02 -16.03
N SER A 279 8.23 0.94 -15.87
CA SER A 279 8.84 0.58 -14.58
C SER A 279 9.94 1.56 -14.17
N ALA A 280 10.75 2.05 -15.12
CA ALA A 280 11.81 3.03 -14.86
C ALA A 280 11.22 4.39 -14.47
N GLU A 281 10.15 4.85 -15.14
CA GLU A 281 9.44 6.09 -14.80
C GLU A 281 8.90 6.05 -13.36
N MET A 282 8.20 4.98 -12.98
CA MET A 282 7.71 4.81 -11.59
C MET A 282 8.85 4.73 -10.57
N THR A 283 9.89 3.97 -10.89
CA THR A 283 11.07 3.81 -10.03
C THR A 283 11.74 5.15 -9.78
N GLY A 284 11.95 5.96 -10.84
CA GLY A 284 12.59 7.27 -10.74
C GLY A 284 11.84 8.21 -9.80
N ILE A 285 10.52 8.25 -9.89
CA ILE A 285 9.65 9.04 -8.98
C ILE A 285 9.83 8.61 -7.53
N ILE A 286 9.79 7.30 -7.25
CA ILE A 286 9.86 6.79 -5.89
C ILE A 286 11.26 6.99 -5.29
N ILE A 287 12.33 6.68 -6.04
CA ILE A 287 13.71 6.86 -5.56
C ILE A 287 14.01 8.34 -5.32
N PHE A 288 13.58 9.23 -6.21
CA PHE A 288 13.74 10.68 -6.02
C PHE A 288 13.01 11.15 -4.75
N LEU A 289 11.78 10.66 -4.53
CA LEU A 289 11.02 10.98 -3.34
C LEU A 289 11.71 10.49 -2.06
N ILE A 290 12.28 9.28 -2.05
CA ILE A 290 13.04 8.75 -0.92
C ILE A 290 14.28 9.62 -0.65
N GLY A 291 15.00 10.02 -1.69
CA GLY A 291 16.16 10.90 -1.57
C GLY A 291 15.82 12.22 -0.90
N VAL A 292 14.79 12.94 -1.39
CA VAL A 292 14.41 14.23 -0.82
C VAL A 292 13.81 14.10 0.60
N SER A 293 13.09 13.00 0.87
CA SER A 293 12.55 12.75 2.22
C SER A 293 13.65 12.51 3.26
N SER A 294 14.84 12.06 2.83
CA SER A 294 15.99 11.90 3.71
C SER A 294 16.51 13.23 4.24
N ILE A 295 16.35 14.32 3.47
CA ILE A 295 16.63 15.68 3.98
C ILE A 295 15.68 16.00 5.12
N MET A 296 14.38 15.81 4.90
CA MET A 296 13.36 16.09 5.91
C MET A 296 13.60 15.27 7.18
N SER A 297 13.83 13.96 7.05
CA SER A 297 14.11 13.09 8.19
C SER A 297 15.32 13.57 8.99
N TRP A 298 16.36 14.03 8.30
CA TRP A 298 17.53 14.60 8.97
C TRP A 298 17.21 15.90 9.70
N VAL A 299 16.50 16.85 9.05
CA VAL A 299 16.07 18.10 9.69
C VAL A 299 15.25 17.82 10.94
N MET A 300 14.30 16.91 10.86
CA MET A 300 13.44 16.56 11.99
C MET A 300 14.24 15.96 13.15
N ALA A 301 15.18 15.07 12.85
CA ALA A 301 16.03 14.47 13.87
C ALA A 301 16.97 15.52 14.49
N PHE A 302 17.62 16.36 13.68
CA PHE A 302 18.56 17.37 14.14
C PHE A 302 17.89 18.46 14.99
N THR A 303 16.70 18.89 14.61
CA THR A 303 15.93 19.91 15.34
C THR A 303 15.08 19.36 16.48
N ASN A 304 15.04 18.03 16.63
CA ASN A 304 14.26 17.32 17.66
C ASN A 304 12.73 17.58 17.56
N ILE A 305 12.21 17.76 16.35
CA ILE A 305 10.77 17.90 16.07
C ILE A 305 9.94 16.73 16.65
N PRO A 306 10.37 15.44 16.54
CA PRO A 306 9.59 14.34 17.10
C PRO A 306 9.31 14.47 18.61
N SER A 307 10.25 15.00 19.39
CA SER A 307 10.04 15.27 20.83
C SER A 307 9.01 16.37 21.06
N LEU A 308 9.00 17.40 20.23
CA LEU A 308 8.01 18.48 20.28
C LEU A 308 6.61 17.93 19.99
N VAL A 309 6.46 17.11 18.95
CA VAL A 309 5.19 16.44 18.61
C VAL A 309 4.76 15.50 19.73
N SER A 310 5.69 14.72 20.30
CA SER A 310 5.42 13.84 21.42
C SER A 310 4.89 14.62 22.63
N SER A 311 5.55 15.70 23.00
CA SER A 311 5.13 16.56 24.10
C SER A 311 3.76 17.19 23.87
N ALA A 312 3.48 17.61 22.62
CA ALA A 312 2.18 18.16 22.25
C ALA A 312 1.07 17.10 22.35
N LEU A 313 1.30 15.87 21.88
CA LEU A 313 0.34 14.78 22.02
C LEU A 313 0.11 14.37 23.47
N LEU A 314 1.19 14.25 24.26
CA LEU A 314 1.13 13.94 25.67
C LEU A 314 0.46 15.03 26.52
N SER A 315 0.48 16.30 26.09
CA SER A 315 -0.26 17.39 26.73
C SER A 315 -1.78 17.26 26.56
N ILE A 316 -2.24 16.59 25.49
CA ILE A 316 -3.67 16.32 25.26
C ILE A 316 -4.14 15.16 26.14
N SER A 317 -3.35 14.10 26.25
CA SER A 317 -3.68 12.92 27.06
C SER A 317 -2.44 12.13 27.42
N SER A 318 -2.40 11.57 28.64
CA SER A 318 -1.40 10.57 29.01
C SER A 318 -1.83 9.12 28.68
N ASN A 319 -3.06 8.95 28.20
CA ASN A 319 -3.61 7.63 27.89
C ASN A 319 -3.13 7.16 26.50
N LYS A 320 -2.39 6.06 26.46
CA LYS A 320 -1.89 5.43 25.24
C LYS A 320 -3.00 5.22 24.19
N PHE A 321 -4.18 4.77 24.59
CA PHE A 321 -5.29 4.50 23.68
C PHE A 321 -5.77 5.77 22.97
N VAL A 322 -5.85 6.88 23.72
CA VAL A 322 -6.26 8.18 23.18
C VAL A 322 -5.22 8.71 22.18
N ILE A 323 -3.93 8.61 22.54
CA ILE A 323 -2.85 9.07 21.65
C ILE A 323 -2.83 8.26 20.35
N LEU A 324 -2.93 6.94 20.42
CA LEU A 324 -2.98 6.09 19.21
C LEU A 324 -4.22 6.40 18.36
N PHE A 325 -5.36 6.69 18.98
CA PHE A 325 -6.56 7.13 18.26
C PHE A 325 -6.33 8.46 17.53
N LEU A 326 -5.74 9.45 18.20
CA LEU A 326 -5.41 10.74 17.60
C LEU A 326 -4.43 10.58 16.44
N ILE A 327 -3.39 9.76 16.59
CA ILE A 327 -2.45 9.46 15.50
C ILE A 327 -3.19 8.83 14.32
N ASN A 328 -4.10 7.88 14.55
CA ASN A 328 -4.90 7.28 13.47
C ASN A 328 -5.74 8.33 12.74
N ILE A 329 -6.40 9.24 13.46
CA ILE A 329 -7.21 10.30 12.85
C ILE A 329 -6.33 11.25 12.00
N ILE A 330 -5.17 11.65 12.52
CA ILE A 330 -4.22 12.50 11.78
C ILE A 330 -3.79 11.79 10.50
N LEU A 331 -3.40 10.52 10.60
CA LEU A 331 -2.95 9.73 9.45
C LEU A 331 -4.07 9.50 8.42
N LEU A 332 -5.31 9.30 8.86
CA LEU A 332 -6.46 9.21 7.97
C LEU A 332 -6.67 10.52 7.21
N VAL A 333 -6.69 11.65 7.91
CA VAL A 333 -6.84 12.97 7.28
C VAL A 333 -5.73 13.22 6.28
N VAL A 334 -4.48 13.03 6.67
CA VAL A 334 -3.32 13.23 5.79
C VAL A 334 -3.35 12.29 4.58
N GLY A 335 -3.68 11.01 4.79
CA GLY A 335 -3.78 10.02 3.74
C GLY A 335 -4.80 10.37 2.65
N THR A 336 -5.79 11.23 2.95
CA THR A 336 -6.74 11.71 1.92
C THR A 336 -6.12 12.69 0.92
N PHE A 337 -5.05 13.38 1.29
CA PHE A 337 -4.39 14.41 0.47
C PHE A 337 -3.10 13.96 -0.19
N MET A 338 -2.49 12.89 0.32
CA MET A 338 -1.16 12.43 -0.09
C MET A 338 -1.21 10.96 -0.50
N ASP A 339 -0.37 10.60 -1.48
CA ASP A 339 -0.17 9.18 -1.81
C ASP A 339 0.61 8.45 -0.69
N MET A 340 0.53 7.12 -0.68
CA MET A 340 1.07 6.28 0.41
C MET A 340 2.56 6.46 0.65
N THR A 341 3.37 6.47 -0.42
CA THR A 341 4.83 6.50 -0.29
C THR A 341 5.31 7.80 0.35
N PRO A 342 4.92 8.99 -0.14
CA PRO A 342 5.28 10.24 0.53
C PRO A 342 4.76 10.33 1.97
N ALA A 343 3.52 9.90 2.21
CA ALA A 343 2.97 9.92 3.56
C ALA A 343 3.74 9.00 4.52
N CYS A 344 4.11 7.79 4.08
CA CYS A 344 4.96 6.88 4.85
C CYS A 344 6.32 7.52 5.19
N LEU A 345 6.97 8.15 4.21
CA LEU A 345 8.28 8.80 4.39
C LEU A 345 8.23 10.00 5.34
N ILE A 346 7.14 10.77 5.30
CA ILE A 346 6.96 11.97 6.13
C ILE A 346 6.58 11.59 7.57
N PHE A 347 5.60 10.72 7.74
CA PHE A 347 4.97 10.51 9.05
C PHE A 347 5.64 9.41 9.88
N THR A 348 6.42 8.52 9.27
CA THR A 348 7.20 7.54 10.03
C THR A 348 8.18 8.21 10.99
N PRO A 349 9.08 9.12 10.59
CA PRO A 349 10.02 9.76 11.53
C PRO A 349 9.32 10.68 12.55
N ILE A 350 8.09 11.12 12.29
CA ILE A 350 7.32 11.93 13.24
C ILE A 350 6.70 11.05 14.33
N PHE A 351 5.95 10.01 13.95
CA PHE A 351 5.13 9.26 14.90
C PHE A 351 5.80 8.00 15.45
N LEU A 352 6.78 7.41 14.76
CA LEU A 352 7.47 6.23 15.25
C LEU A 352 8.12 6.45 16.63
N PRO A 353 8.88 7.55 16.87
CA PRO A 353 9.46 7.81 18.19
C PRO A 353 8.39 7.97 19.29
N VAL A 354 7.26 8.61 18.97
CA VAL A 354 6.13 8.77 19.90
C VAL A 354 5.55 7.41 20.27
N CYS A 355 5.29 6.57 19.28
CA CYS A 355 4.74 5.24 19.50
C CYS A 355 5.71 4.31 20.25
N GLN A 356 7.01 4.42 19.99
CA GLN A 356 8.05 3.68 20.71
C GLN A 356 8.10 4.12 22.20
N ALA A 357 7.98 5.42 22.47
CA ALA A 357 7.90 5.93 23.85
C ALA A 357 6.66 5.41 24.61
N LEU A 358 5.57 5.08 23.89
CA LEU A 358 4.38 4.43 24.44
C LEU A 358 4.50 2.90 24.52
N GLY A 359 5.69 2.33 24.25
CA GLY A 359 5.93 0.88 24.27
C GLY A 359 5.29 0.13 23.10
N MET A 360 5.07 0.79 21.95
CA MET A 360 4.59 0.14 20.73
C MET A 360 5.77 -0.44 19.94
N ASN A 361 5.61 -1.68 19.47
CA ASN A 361 6.61 -2.33 18.62
C ASN A 361 6.67 -1.65 17.23
N THR A 362 7.87 -1.48 16.67
CA THR A 362 8.09 -0.80 15.38
C THR A 362 7.35 -1.48 14.23
N ILE A 363 7.31 -2.83 14.20
CA ILE A 363 6.58 -3.59 13.18
C ILE A 363 5.08 -3.32 13.27
N HIS A 364 4.52 -3.35 14.48
CA HIS A 364 3.12 -3.06 14.73
C HIS A 364 2.75 -1.64 14.30
N PHE A 365 3.57 -0.63 14.66
CA PHE A 365 3.40 0.74 14.19
C PHE A 365 3.41 0.83 12.66
N GLY A 366 4.36 0.14 12.01
CA GLY A 366 4.46 0.13 10.55
C GLY A 366 3.17 -0.39 9.89
N ILE A 367 2.62 -1.47 10.40
CA ILE A 367 1.35 -2.03 9.88
C ILE A 367 0.17 -1.07 10.14
N MET A 368 0.08 -0.48 11.34
CA MET A 368 -0.94 0.53 11.65
C MET A 368 -0.85 1.74 10.71
N LEU A 369 0.35 2.27 10.48
CA LEU A 369 0.61 3.37 9.57
C LEU A 369 0.17 3.01 8.14
N ILE A 370 0.66 1.89 7.60
CA ILE A 370 0.36 1.45 6.23
C ILE A 370 -1.14 1.21 6.06
N PHE A 371 -1.80 0.61 7.05
CA PHE A 371 -3.25 0.39 7.03
C PHE A 371 -4.02 1.72 6.93
N ASN A 372 -3.65 2.72 7.72
CA ASN A 372 -4.24 4.08 7.63
C ASN A 372 -4.05 4.68 6.25
N LEU A 373 -2.83 4.63 5.71
CA LEU A 373 -2.53 5.20 4.41
C LEU A 373 -3.27 4.48 3.28
N CYS A 374 -3.49 3.16 3.40
CA CYS A 374 -4.35 2.40 2.49
C CYS A 374 -5.78 2.94 2.47
N ILE A 375 -6.37 3.28 3.62
CA ILE A 375 -7.70 3.92 3.70
C ILE A 375 -7.65 5.27 2.98
N GLY A 376 -6.59 6.04 3.15
CA GLY A 376 -6.38 7.31 2.46
C GLY A 376 -6.50 7.19 0.94
N THR A 377 -5.95 6.12 0.33
CA THR A 377 -5.99 5.94 -1.14
C THR A 377 -7.39 5.75 -1.71
N ILE A 378 -8.37 5.40 -0.89
CA ILE A 378 -9.77 5.22 -1.30
C ILE A 378 -10.69 6.35 -0.80
N THR A 379 -10.14 7.37 -0.13
CA THR A 379 -10.89 8.46 0.49
C THR A 379 -10.72 9.76 -0.29
N PRO A 380 -11.82 10.52 -0.59
CA PRO A 380 -11.70 11.86 -1.17
C PRO A 380 -10.91 12.80 -0.24
N PRO A 381 -10.28 13.89 -0.73
CA PRO A 381 -10.40 14.46 -2.07
C PRO A 381 -9.42 13.89 -3.12
N VAL A 382 -8.29 13.30 -2.74
CA VAL A 382 -7.28 12.86 -3.71
C VAL A 382 -7.38 11.37 -4.03
N GLY A 383 -7.55 10.49 -3.06
CA GLY A 383 -7.78 9.04 -3.19
C GLY A 383 -7.38 8.38 -4.51
N THR A 384 -6.10 8.09 -4.70
CA THR A 384 -5.55 7.60 -5.99
C THR A 384 -6.27 6.35 -6.50
N THR A 385 -6.56 5.40 -5.61
CA THR A 385 -7.32 4.18 -5.95
C THR A 385 -8.79 4.48 -6.22
N LEU A 386 -9.39 5.47 -5.51
CA LEU A 386 -10.75 5.91 -5.73
C LEU A 386 -10.93 6.43 -7.16
N PHE A 387 -10.07 7.35 -7.61
CA PHE A 387 -10.17 7.92 -8.95
C PHE A 387 -10.01 6.88 -10.06
N VAL A 388 -9.07 5.95 -9.90
CA VAL A 388 -8.88 4.85 -10.86
C VAL A 388 -10.12 3.96 -10.90
N GLY A 389 -10.64 3.55 -9.75
CA GLY A 389 -11.81 2.68 -9.68
C GLY A 389 -13.08 3.31 -10.23
N VAL A 390 -13.30 4.61 -9.98
CA VAL A 390 -14.41 5.39 -10.54
C VAL A 390 -14.31 5.48 -12.06
N LYS A 391 -13.12 5.79 -12.58
CA LYS A 391 -12.85 5.89 -14.02
C LYS A 391 -13.11 4.56 -14.73
N VAL A 392 -12.60 3.47 -14.17
CA VAL A 392 -12.75 2.11 -14.75
C VAL A 392 -14.19 1.61 -14.63
N GLY A 393 -14.86 1.91 -13.51
CA GLY A 393 -16.28 1.57 -13.30
C GLY A 393 -17.27 2.41 -14.12
N GLY A 394 -16.80 3.51 -14.74
CA GLY A 394 -17.66 4.42 -15.51
C GLY A 394 -18.75 5.09 -14.67
N VAL A 395 -18.46 5.38 -13.41
CA VAL A 395 -19.41 5.93 -12.42
C VAL A 395 -18.95 7.29 -11.90
N LYS A 396 -19.82 8.00 -11.17
CA LYS A 396 -19.48 9.29 -10.56
C LYS A 396 -19.01 9.10 -9.11
N ILE A 397 -18.06 9.94 -8.67
CA ILE A 397 -17.50 9.87 -7.31
C ILE A 397 -18.59 10.01 -6.25
N GLU A 398 -19.53 10.96 -6.45
CA GLU A 398 -20.59 11.27 -5.49
C GLU A 398 -21.54 10.09 -5.27
N THR A 399 -21.79 9.30 -6.31
CA THR A 399 -22.70 8.14 -6.24
C THR A 399 -22.01 6.94 -5.62
N VAL A 400 -20.74 6.70 -5.95
CA VAL A 400 -19.92 5.61 -5.39
C VAL A 400 -19.61 5.87 -3.93
N PHE A 401 -19.34 7.13 -3.55
CA PHE A 401 -18.97 7.47 -2.18
C PHE A 401 -20.05 7.09 -1.17
N LYS A 402 -21.33 7.21 -1.55
CA LYS A 402 -22.46 6.75 -0.70
C LYS A 402 -22.37 5.25 -0.40
N GLN A 403 -21.94 4.45 -1.36
CA GLN A 403 -21.76 3.01 -1.17
C GLN A 403 -20.49 2.71 -0.35
N LEU A 404 -19.42 3.51 -0.56
CA LEU A 404 -18.14 3.35 0.15
C LEU A 404 -18.26 3.61 1.66
N ILE A 405 -19.19 4.43 2.14
CA ILE A 405 -19.36 4.74 3.56
C ILE A 405 -19.50 3.48 4.42
N VAL A 406 -20.23 2.48 3.93
CA VAL A 406 -20.41 1.22 4.68
C VAL A 406 -19.11 0.42 4.73
N TYR A 407 -18.34 0.43 3.63
CA TYR A 407 -17.02 -0.19 3.61
C TYR A 407 -16.04 0.55 4.53
N PHE A 408 -16.07 1.89 4.53
CA PHE A 408 -15.24 2.68 5.46
C PHE A 408 -15.52 2.33 6.92
N ALA A 409 -16.78 2.19 7.30
CA ALA A 409 -17.13 1.80 8.68
C ALA A 409 -16.56 0.41 9.04
N ALA A 410 -16.68 -0.56 8.14
CA ALA A 410 -16.16 -1.90 8.36
C ALA A 410 -14.61 -1.93 8.40
N ILE A 411 -13.96 -1.22 7.47
CA ILE A 411 -12.49 -1.14 7.40
C ILE A 411 -11.93 -0.35 8.59
N PHE A 412 -12.60 0.72 9.02
CA PHE A 412 -12.22 1.48 10.20
C PHE A 412 -12.31 0.63 11.49
N ALA A 413 -13.33 -0.22 11.61
CA ALA A 413 -13.40 -1.18 12.72
C ALA A 413 -12.20 -2.14 12.72
N VAL A 414 -11.78 -2.63 11.55
CA VAL A 414 -10.57 -3.45 11.43
C VAL A 414 -9.31 -2.64 11.78
N LEU A 415 -9.21 -1.38 11.35
CA LEU A 415 -8.10 -0.49 11.74
C LEU A 415 -7.99 -0.37 13.26
N MET A 416 -9.13 -0.17 13.95
CA MET A 416 -9.14 -0.10 15.41
C MET A 416 -8.70 -1.42 16.05
N LEU A 417 -9.15 -2.56 15.51
CA LEU A 417 -8.68 -3.87 15.97
C LEU A 417 -7.16 -4.02 15.75
N VAL A 418 -6.64 -3.67 14.58
CA VAL A 418 -5.21 -3.73 14.29
C VAL A 418 -4.41 -2.81 15.21
N THR A 419 -4.92 -1.60 15.50
CA THR A 419 -4.24 -0.63 16.36
C THR A 419 -4.15 -1.10 17.82
N TYR A 420 -5.25 -1.65 18.37
CA TYR A 420 -5.35 -1.94 19.80
C TYR A 420 -5.06 -3.40 20.17
N VAL A 421 -5.01 -4.29 19.18
CA VAL A 421 -4.68 -5.71 19.36
C VAL A 421 -3.36 -6.03 18.65
N PRO A 422 -2.19 -5.83 19.32
CA PRO A 422 -0.88 -6.03 18.71
C PRO A 422 -0.70 -7.42 18.11
N GLN A 423 -1.34 -8.43 18.68
CA GLN A 423 -1.28 -9.82 18.23
C GLN A 423 -1.70 -9.99 16.79
N ILE A 424 -2.61 -9.15 16.27
CA ILE A 424 -3.06 -9.20 14.88
C ILE A 424 -1.87 -8.93 13.92
N SER A 425 -1.00 -8.00 14.27
CA SER A 425 0.20 -7.70 13.47
C SER A 425 1.41 -8.54 13.87
N LEU A 426 1.52 -8.93 15.15
CA LEU A 426 2.74 -9.53 15.68
C LEU A 426 2.69 -11.06 15.82
N ALA A 427 1.51 -11.70 15.75
CA ALA A 427 1.41 -13.14 15.93
C ALA A 427 2.28 -13.93 14.93
N LEU A 428 2.17 -13.65 13.65
CA LEU A 428 2.95 -14.35 12.64
C LEU A 428 4.46 -14.05 12.73
N PRO A 429 4.90 -12.76 12.87
CA PRO A 429 6.30 -12.44 13.15
C PRO A 429 6.86 -13.12 14.41
N SER A 430 6.08 -13.20 15.50
CA SER A 430 6.52 -13.87 16.73
C SER A 430 6.66 -15.38 16.55
N LEU A 431 5.73 -16.04 15.84
CA LEU A 431 5.82 -17.47 15.52
C LEU A 431 7.06 -17.82 14.71
N MET A 432 7.53 -16.88 13.88
CA MET A 432 8.73 -17.04 13.06
C MET A 432 10.02 -16.53 13.73
N GLY A 433 9.95 -16.08 15.00
CA GLY A 433 11.12 -15.62 15.76
C GLY A 433 11.62 -14.22 15.44
N TYR A 434 10.88 -13.41 14.68
CA TYR A 434 11.25 -12.02 14.36
C TYR A 434 10.92 -11.03 15.48
N VAL A 435 10.06 -11.39 16.41
CA VAL A 435 9.69 -10.60 17.59
C VAL A 435 9.79 -11.50 18.82
N LYS A 436 10.49 -11.02 19.84
CA LYS A 436 10.57 -11.67 21.14
C LYS A 436 9.43 -11.25 22.05
#